data_8862bf828de4753b270e7808c689fe6b
#
_entry.id   8862bf828de4753b270e7808c689fe6b
#
_cell.length_a   1.000
_cell.length_b   1.000
_cell.length_c   1.000
_cell.angle_alpha   90.00
_cell.angle_beta   90.00
_cell.angle_gamma   90.00
#
_symmetry.space_group_name_H-M   'P 1'
#
loop_
_entity.id
_entity.type
_entity.pdbx_description
1 polymer ?
#
loop_
_entity_poly.entity_id
_entity_poly.type
_entity_poly.pdbx_seq_one_letter_code
_entity_poly.pdbx_strand_id
1 'polypeptide(L)'
;MATLGNPKETIEIIQKYQFAFQKKFGQNFLIDTHVLDKIISAAGIGPEDCVLEIGPGIGTMTQYLAEHARQVVAVEIDTNLIPILGETLKDYGNVTVINDDILKVDINGLVEQYNGGRPIKVAVSYTHLKYR
;
A
#
# COMPACT_ATOMS: atom_id res chain seq x y z
N MET A 1 -13.55 1.09 -3.47
CA MET A 1 -13.56 -0.16 -4.24
C MET A 1 -12.15 -0.56 -4.61
N ALA A 2 -11.80 -1.80 -4.34
CA ALA A 2 -10.47 -2.30 -4.64
C ALA A 2 -10.37 -2.65 -6.13
N THR A 3 -9.83 -1.76 -6.91
CA THR A 3 -9.73 -1.96 -8.34
C THR A 3 -8.50 -2.77 -8.74
N LEU A 4 -7.41 -2.63 -8.00
CA LEU A 4 -6.18 -3.36 -8.30
C LEU A 4 -6.25 -4.84 -7.95
N GLY A 5 -7.21 -5.25 -7.13
CA GLY A 5 -7.48 -6.65 -6.89
C GLY A 5 -8.23 -7.32 -8.04
N ASN A 6 -8.85 -6.53 -8.91
CA ASN A 6 -9.47 -7.03 -10.13
C ASN A 6 -8.37 -7.23 -11.19
N PRO A 7 -8.17 -8.47 -11.69
CA PRO A 7 -7.07 -8.73 -12.63
C PRO A 7 -7.08 -7.84 -13.87
N LYS A 8 -8.26 -7.54 -14.39
CA LYS A 8 -8.37 -6.70 -15.58
C LYS A 8 -7.86 -5.29 -15.32
N GLU A 9 -8.28 -4.67 -14.23
CA GLU A 9 -7.87 -3.32 -13.90
C GLU A 9 -6.41 -3.25 -13.50
N THR A 10 -5.92 -4.27 -12.81
CA THR A 10 -4.50 -4.37 -12.48
C THR A 10 -3.65 -4.43 -13.75
N ILE A 11 -4.08 -5.22 -14.74
CA ILE A 11 -3.38 -5.30 -16.01
C ILE A 11 -3.35 -3.95 -16.71
N GLU A 12 -4.46 -3.23 -16.72
CA GLU A 12 -4.52 -1.90 -17.34
C GLU A 12 -3.55 -0.92 -16.69
N ILE A 13 -3.49 -0.90 -15.37
CA ILE A 13 -2.55 -0.06 -14.63
C ILE A 13 -1.11 -0.46 -14.94
N ILE A 14 -0.82 -1.75 -14.90
CA ILE A 14 0.52 -2.24 -15.20
C ILE A 14 0.93 -1.91 -16.63
N GLN A 15 0.03 -2.07 -17.59
CA GLN A 15 0.33 -1.73 -18.98
C GLN A 15 0.67 -0.25 -19.14
N LYS A 16 -0.02 0.62 -18.43
CA LYS A 16 0.24 2.06 -18.47
C LYS A 16 1.64 2.39 -17.96
N TYR A 17 2.07 1.71 -16.90
CA TYR A 17 3.36 1.98 -16.27
C TYR A 17 4.37 0.85 -16.46
N GLN A 18 4.04 -0.12 -17.29
CA GLN A 18 4.77 -1.38 -17.44
C GLN A 18 6.26 -1.19 -17.62
N PHE A 19 6.65 -0.27 -18.47
CA PHE A 19 8.05 -0.06 -18.77
C PHE A 19 8.85 0.29 -17.52
N ALA A 20 8.33 1.22 -16.72
CA ALA A 20 9.00 1.63 -15.51
C ALA A 20 9.08 0.51 -14.49
N PHE A 21 8.00 -0.24 -14.33
CA PHE A 21 7.94 -1.32 -13.37
C PHE A 21 8.83 -2.48 -13.76
N GLN A 22 8.72 -2.94 -14.99
CA GLN A 22 9.51 -4.08 -15.43
C GLN A 22 11.01 -3.77 -15.45
N LYS A 23 11.34 -2.56 -15.86
CA LYS A 23 12.73 -2.15 -15.86
C LYS A 23 13.32 -2.08 -14.47
N LYS A 24 12.54 -1.59 -13.51
CA LYS A 24 13.05 -1.37 -12.17
C LYS A 24 12.98 -2.61 -11.29
N PHE A 25 11.90 -3.35 -11.36
CA PHE A 25 11.64 -4.44 -10.42
C PHE A 25 11.70 -5.83 -11.04
N GLY A 26 11.46 -5.95 -12.34
CA GLY A 26 11.54 -7.23 -13.04
C GLY A 26 10.60 -8.29 -12.51
N GLN A 27 9.43 -7.90 -11.99
CA GLN A 27 8.52 -8.83 -11.36
C GLN A 27 7.08 -8.59 -11.75
N ASN A 28 6.24 -9.59 -11.48
CA ASN A 28 4.82 -9.55 -11.74
C ASN A 28 4.08 -8.91 -10.57
N PHE A 29 3.22 -7.94 -10.88
CA PHE A 29 2.42 -7.23 -9.88
C PHE A 29 1.00 -7.75 -9.75
N LEU A 30 0.65 -8.80 -10.47
CA LEU A 30 -0.65 -9.44 -10.30
C LEU A 30 -0.69 -10.20 -8.99
N ILE A 31 -1.64 -9.86 -8.14
CA ILE A 31 -1.82 -10.50 -6.85
C ILE A 31 -3.21 -11.11 -6.80
N ASP A 32 -3.27 -12.38 -6.39
CA ASP A 32 -4.52 -13.11 -6.22
C ASP A 32 -5.33 -12.46 -5.10
N THR A 33 -6.60 -12.14 -5.38
CA THR A 33 -7.49 -11.53 -4.38
C THR A 33 -7.70 -12.42 -3.17
N HIS A 34 -7.66 -13.76 -3.33
CA HIS A 34 -7.78 -14.67 -2.20
C HIS A 34 -6.61 -14.53 -1.22
N VAL A 35 -5.43 -14.27 -1.73
CA VAL A 35 -4.24 -14.02 -0.89
C VAL A 35 -4.43 -12.73 -0.11
N LEU A 36 -4.92 -11.68 -0.77
CA LEU A 36 -5.18 -10.39 -0.11
C LEU A 36 -6.23 -10.55 0.99
N ASP A 37 -7.30 -11.26 0.70
CA ASP A 37 -8.35 -11.52 1.70
C ASP A 37 -7.81 -12.27 2.91
N LYS A 38 -6.94 -13.25 2.68
CA LYS A 38 -6.32 -14.00 3.77
C LYS A 38 -5.41 -13.13 4.62
N ILE A 39 -4.67 -12.22 4.01
CA ILE A 39 -3.81 -11.29 4.74
C ILE A 39 -4.65 -10.40 5.65
N ILE A 40 -5.71 -9.81 5.12
CA ILE A 40 -6.60 -8.95 5.88
C ILE A 40 -7.20 -9.72 7.05
N SER A 41 -7.69 -10.92 6.78
CA SER A 41 -8.33 -11.78 7.78
C SER A 41 -7.34 -12.20 8.88
N ALA A 42 -6.16 -12.65 8.48
CA ALA A 42 -5.14 -13.12 9.41
C ALA A 42 -4.61 -12.01 10.30
N ALA A 43 -4.50 -10.81 9.76
CA ALA A 43 -4.05 -9.64 10.52
C ALA A 43 -5.15 -9.06 11.40
N GLY A 44 -6.40 -9.48 11.21
CA GLY A 44 -7.53 -8.99 11.99
C GLY A 44 -7.78 -7.50 11.76
N ILE A 45 -7.58 -7.01 10.54
CA ILE A 45 -7.75 -5.60 10.23
C ILE A 45 -9.24 -5.29 10.12
N GLY A 46 -9.68 -4.29 10.90
CA GLY A 46 -11.06 -3.90 10.96
C GLY A 46 -11.25 -2.39 10.87
N PRO A 47 -12.53 -1.93 10.88
CA PRO A 47 -12.88 -0.54 10.57
C PRO A 47 -12.38 0.50 11.57
N GLU A 48 -11.85 0.08 12.70
CA GLU A 48 -11.28 1.00 13.68
C GLU A 48 -9.75 1.06 13.62
N ASP A 49 -9.14 0.19 12.83
CA ASP A 49 -7.69 0.07 12.80
C ASP A 49 -7.05 1.16 11.95
N CYS A 50 -5.87 1.60 12.40
CA CYS A 50 -4.94 2.37 11.61
C CYS A 50 -3.80 1.45 11.20
N VAL A 51 -3.45 1.43 9.93
CA VAL A 51 -2.42 0.55 9.39
C VAL A 51 -1.30 1.40 8.81
N LEU A 52 -0.06 1.07 9.18
CA LEU A 52 1.12 1.60 8.52
C LEU A 52 1.60 0.57 7.51
N GLU A 53 1.57 0.94 6.23
CA GLU A 53 2.08 0.07 5.17
C GLU A 53 3.44 0.58 4.71
N ILE A 54 4.42 -0.31 4.69
CA ILE A 54 5.78 0.01 4.24
C ILE A 54 5.97 -0.57 2.84
N GLY A 55 6.27 0.30 1.88
CA GLY A 55 6.50 -0.10 0.51
C GLY A 55 5.25 -0.52 -0.25
N PRO A 56 4.27 0.38 -0.41
CA PRO A 56 2.99 0.03 -1.07
C PRO A 56 3.12 -0.36 -2.54
N GLY A 57 4.25 -0.06 -3.18
CA GLY A 57 4.44 -0.36 -4.59
C GLY A 57 3.45 0.40 -5.46
N ILE A 58 2.64 -0.32 -6.23
CA ILE A 58 1.58 0.31 -7.04
C ILE A 58 0.26 0.48 -6.29
N GLY A 59 0.19 0.03 -5.02
CA GLY A 59 -0.97 0.26 -4.19
C GLY A 59 -2.00 -0.87 -4.15
N THR A 60 -1.66 -2.06 -4.63
CA THR A 60 -2.60 -3.19 -4.67
C THR A 60 -3.10 -3.55 -3.27
N MET A 61 -2.17 -3.83 -2.35
CA MET A 61 -2.55 -4.14 -0.98
C MET A 61 -3.13 -2.92 -0.28
N THR A 62 -2.63 -1.73 -0.62
CA THR A 62 -3.11 -0.49 -0.02
C THR A 62 -4.60 -0.30 -0.21
N GLN A 63 -5.11 -0.59 -1.41
CA GLN A 63 -6.55 -0.50 -1.68
C GLN A 63 -7.35 -1.44 -0.78
N TYR A 64 -6.88 -2.69 -0.64
CA TYR A 64 -7.55 -3.66 0.23
C TYR A 64 -7.51 -3.24 1.70
N LEU A 65 -6.37 -2.75 2.15
CA LEU A 65 -6.25 -2.24 3.51
C LEU A 65 -7.21 -1.07 3.73
N ALA A 66 -7.29 -0.16 2.77
CA ALA A 66 -8.15 1.02 2.87
C ALA A 66 -9.63 0.67 2.93
N GLU A 67 -10.03 -0.44 2.30
CA GLU A 67 -11.42 -0.89 2.33
C GLU A 67 -11.81 -1.52 3.66
N HIS A 68 -10.84 -1.93 4.46
CA HIS A 68 -11.11 -2.62 5.73
C HIS A 68 -10.73 -1.79 6.94
N ALA A 69 -9.74 -0.91 6.82
CA ALA A 69 -9.23 -0.11 7.93
C ALA A 69 -9.86 1.27 7.96
N ARG A 70 -9.75 1.93 9.12
CA ARG A 70 -10.17 3.31 9.25
C ARG A 70 -9.22 4.25 8.51
N GLN A 71 -7.92 4.00 8.62
CA GLN A 71 -6.87 4.84 8.05
C GLN A 71 -5.69 3.99 7.63
N VAL A 72 -5.12 4.29 6.48
CA VAL A 72 -3.87 3.69 6.02
C VAL A 72 -2.85 4.80 5.80
N VAL A 73 -1.68 4.63 6.39
CA VAL A 73 -0.53 5.50 6.14
C VAL A 73 0.50 4.67 5.41
N ALA A 74 0.79 5.00 4.17
CA ALA A 74 1.71 4.24 3.32
C ALA A 74 2.99 5.02 3.12
N VAL A 75 4.13 4.41 3.44
CA VAL A 75 5.45 5.03 3.31
C VAL A 75 6.18 4.39 2.14
N GLU A 76 6.49 5.19 1.13
CA GLU A 76 7.15 4.75 -0.10
C GLU A 76 8.43 5.54 -0.31
N ILE A 77 9.56 4.82 -0.38
CA ILE A 77 10.86 5.44 -0.59
C ILE A 77 11.11 5.82 -2.06
N ASP A 78 10.49 5.10 -2.99
CA ASP A 78 10.72 5.31 -4.42
C ASP A 78 9.85 6.45 -4.94
N THR A 79 10.50 7.59 -5.21
CA THR A 79 9.82 8.78 -5.72
C THR A 79 9.09 8.51 -7.04
N ASN A 80 9.59 7.57 -7.85
CA ASN A 80 8.97 7.25 -9.14
C ASN A 80 7.60 6.56 -8.99
N LEU A 81 7.32 5.97 -7.83
CA LEU A 81 6.04 5.32 -7.57
C LEU A 81 4.97 6.31 -7.08
N ILE A 82 5.37 7.49 -6.63
CA ILE A 82 4.42 8.44 -6.04
C ILE A 82 3.34 8.88 -7.03
N PRO A 83 3.65 9.24 -8.29
CA PRO A 83 2.58 9.58 -9.24
C PRO A 83 1.64 8.40 -9.50
N ILE A 84 2.16 7.18 -9.50
CA ILE A 84 1.36 5.97 -9.70
C ILE A 84 0.40 5.77 -8.54
N LEU A 85 0.90 5.91 -7.31
CA LEU A 85 0.07 5.83 -6.12
C LEU A 85 -0.99 6.93 -6.10
N GLY A 86 -0.65 8.12 -6.55
CA GLY A 86 -1.61 9.22 -6.69
C GLY A 86 -2.77 8.85 -7.59
N GLU A 87 -2.52 8.04 -8.62
CA GLU A 87 -3.58 7.59 -9.52
C GLU A 87 -4.35 6.39 -8.95
N THR A 88 -3.64 5.38 -8.43
CA THR A 88 -4.29 4.16 -7.98
C THR A 88 -5.08 4.34 -6.68
N LEU A 89 -4.72 5.34 -5.88
CA LEU A 89 -5.35 5.57 -4.57
C LEU A 89 -6.24 6.82 -4.55
N LYS A 90 -6.48 7.45 -5.68
CA LYS A 90 -7.21 8.72 -5.74
C LYS A 90 -8.63 8.65 -5.19
N ASP A 91 -9.26 7.48 -5.25
CA ASP A 91 -10.63 7.30 -4.78
C ASP A 91 -10.72 6.88 -3.31
N TYR A 92 -9.59 6.79 -2.62
CA TYR A 92 -9.53 6.36 -1.23
C TYR A 92 -9.18 7.53 -0.34
N GLY A 93 -10.20 8.13 0.29
CA GLY A 93 -10.02 9.29 1.16
C GLY A 93 -9.34 8.99 2.49
N ASN A 94 -9.17 7.72 2.83
CA ASN A 94 -8.56 7.30 4.09
C ASN A 94 -7.12 6.80 3.94
N VAL A 95 -6.45 7.16 2.84
CA VAL A 95 -5.05 6.79 2.61
C VAL A 95 -4.20 8.05 2.57
N THR A 96 -3.10 8.03 3.31
CA THR A 96 -2.07 9.07 3.25
C THR A 96 -0.78 8.42 2.76
N VAL A 97 -0.19 8.97 1.72
CA VAL A 97 1.09 8.49 1.17
C VAL A 97 2.20 9.43 1.60
N ILE A 98 3.26 8.87 2.16
CA ILE A 98 4.45 9.62 2.58
C ILE A 98 5.62 9.12 1.74
N ASN A 99 6.26 10.04 1.02
CA ASN A 99 7.45 9.71 0.23
C ASN A 99 8.68 9.93 1.10
N ASP A 100 9.10 8.86 1.76
CA ASP A 100 10.28 8.92 2.63
C ASP A 100 10.83 7.52 2.85
N ASP A 101 12.02 7.47 3.45
CA ASP A 101 12.63 6.24 3.95
C ASP A 101 12.03 5.92 5.31
N ILE A 102 11.48 4.73 5.47
CA ILE A 102 10.86 4.33 6.74
C ILE A 102 11.83 4.43 7.92
N LEU A 103 13.12 4.27 7.68
CA LEU A 103 14.13 4.39 8.73
C LEU A 103 14.30 5.82 9.24
N LYS A 104 13.80 6.80 8.47
CA LYS A 104 13.84 8.22 8.83
C LYS A 104 12.53 8.76 9.33
N VAL A 105 11.48 7.95 9.27
CA VAL A 105 10.13 8.37 9.66
C VAL A 105 9.99 8.28 11.18
N ASP A 106 9.41 9.31 11.77
CA ASP A 106 9.03 9.29 13.19
C ASP A 106 7.74 8.49 13.35
N ILE A 107 7.88 7.19 13.61
CA ILE A 107 6.73 6.29 13.72
C ILE A 107 5.86 6.68 14.92
N ASN A 108 6.46 7.07 16.03
CA ASN A 108 5.67 7.50 17.20
C ASN A 108 4.84 8.74 16.87
N GLY A 109 5.39 9.66 16.09
CA GLY A 109 4.65 10.84 15.62
C GLY A 109 3.48 10.45 14.72
N LEU A 110 3.66 9.46 13.86
CA LEU A 110 2.55 8.96 13.02
C LEU A 110 1.46 8.31 13.87
N VAL A 111 1.84 7.51 14.86
CA VAL A 111 0.89 6.87 15.77
C VAL A 111 0.05 7.93 16.50
N GLU A 112 0.68 9.00 17.00
CA GLU A 112 -0.03 10.11 17.63
C GLU A 112 -0.96 10.80 16.65
N GLN A 113 -0.45 11.15 15.49
CA GLN A 113 -1.20 11.94 14.51
C GLN A 113 -2.40 11.20 13.95
N TYR A 114 -2.24 9.93 13.62
CA TYR A 114 -3.27 9.18 12.91
C TYR A 114 -4.06 8.23 13.77
N ASN A 115 -3.59 7.90 14.97
CA ASN A 115 -4.29 6.95 15.84
C ASN A 115 -4.36 7.37 17.31
N GLY A 116 -4.09 8.63 17.60
CA GLY A 116 -4.21 9.16 18.96
C GLY A 116 -3.34 8.44 19.99
N GLY A 117 -2.17 7.95 19.57
CA GLY A 117 -1.24 7.24 20.45
C GLY A 117 -1.59 5.77 20.68
N ARG A 118 -2.68 5.27 20.10
CA ARG A 118 -3.06 3.87 20.25
C ARG A 118 -2.26 3.00 19.28
N PRO A 119 -2.02 1.73 19.62
CA PRO A 119 -1.25 0.82 18.76
C PRO A 119 -1.81 0.75 17.33
N ILE A 120 -0.90 0.69 16.36
CA ILE A 120 -1.24 0.53 14.95
C ILE A 120 -0.77 -0.83 14.46
N LYS A 121 -1.35 -1.29 13.36
CA LYS A 121 -0.88 -2.49 12.67
C LYS A 121 0.10 -2.11 11.58
N VAL A 122 1.10 -2.94 11.36
CA VAL A 122 2.14 -2.68 10.35
C VAL A 122 2.11 -3.78 9.31
N ALA A 123 2.00 -3.36 8.05
CA ALA A 123 2.08 -4.26 6.90
C ALA A 123 3.29 -3.90 6.07
N VAL A 124 4.09 -4.89 5.68
CA VAL A 124 5.24 -4.68 4.83
C VAL A 124 4.96 -5.30 3.47
N SER A 125 5.01 -4.46 2.44
CA SER A 125 4.78 -4.94 1.09
C SER A 125 5.96 -5.77 0.61
N TYR A 126 5.66 -6.95 0.12
CA TYR A 126 6.65 -7.93 -0.26
C TYR A 126 7.56 -7.46 -1.40
N THR A 127 7.03 -6.66 -2.31
CA THR A 127 7.76 -6.26 -3.51
C THR A 127 9.04 -5.50 -3.21
N HIS A 128 9.10 -4.77 -2.13
CA HIS A 128 10.26 -3.95 -1.79
C HIS A 128 11.40 -4.72 -1.17
N LEU A 129 11.13 -5.83 -0.54
CA LEU A 129 12.16 -6.59 0.16
C LEU A 129 13.18 -7.20 -0.78
N LYS A 130 12.85 -7.35 -2.05
CA LYS A 130 13.72 -7.98 -3.04
C LYS A 130 14.86 -7.10 -3.50
N TYR A 131 14.78 -5.81 -3.27
CA TYR A 131 15.68 -4.84 -3.89
C TYR A 131 16.52 -4.07 -2.89
N ARG A 132 16.76 -4.70 -1.78
CA ARG A 132 17.54 -4.08 -0.71
C ARG A 132 18.95 -4.59 -0.64
#